data_7458000d6304c78d8237e2cdd1cc8cc4
#
_entry.id   7458000d6304c78d8237e2cdd1cc8cc4
#
_cell.length_a   1.000
_cell.length_b   1.000
_cell.length_c   1.000
_cell.angle_alpha   90.00
_cell.angle_beta   90.00
_cell.angle_gamma   90.00
#
_symmetry.space_group_name_H-M   'P 1'
#
loop_
_entity.id
_entity.type
_entity.pdbx_description
1 polymer ?
#
loop_
_entity_poly.entity_id
_entity_poly.type
_entity_poly.pdbx_seq_one_letter_code
_entity_poly.pdbx_strand_id
1 'polypeptide(L)'
;MADDIAVDEVVLDVVALLEYYGFELNAESPATVVLGWQQLYPASWLRTAVIEALYRGRYKQVSVEEILRSWQKWNKIRQNFDAEFEQLI
;
A
#
# COMPACT_ATOMS: atom_id res chain seq x y z
N MET A 1 -16.37 -13.48 -10.07
CA MET A 1 -16.84 -12.47 -10.98
C MET A 1 -16.81 -11.10 -10.34
N ALA A 2 -17.85 -10.68 -9.63
CA ALA A 2 -17.82 -9.39 -8.96
C ALA A 2 -16.70 -9.29 -7.95
N ASP A 3 -16.41 -10.37 -7.24
CA ASP A 3 -15.35 -10.39 -6.23
C ASP A 3 -13.98 -10.22 -6.88
N ASP A 4 -13.77 -10.85 -8.04
CA ASP A 4 -12.50 -10.74 -8.75
C ASP A 4 -12.28 -9.30 -9.22
N ILE A 5 -13.33 -8.65 -9.69
CA ILE A 5 -13.25 -7.27 -10.14
C ILE A 5 -12.88 -6.35 -8.98
N ALA A 6 -13.49 -6.56 -7.80
CA ALA A 6 -13.20 -5.74 -6.63
C ALA A 6 -11.75 -5.90 -6.18
N VAL A 7 -11.24 -7.15 -6.17
CA VAL A 7 -9.84 -7.42 -5.82
C VAL A 7 -8.91 -6.77 -6.82
N ASP A 8 -9.24 -6.86 -8.11
CA ASP A 8 -8.43 -6.26 -9.15
C ASP A 8 -8.39 -4.74 -9.03
N GLU A 9 -9.50 -4.13 -8.63
CA GLU A 9 -9.55 -2.68 -8.43
C GLU A 9 -8.60 -2.24 -7.30
N VAL A 10 -8.55 -2.98 -6.20
CA VAL A 10 -7.64 -2.68 -5.11
C VAL A 10 -6.19 -2.80 -5.59
N VAL A 11 -5.87 -3.87 -6.29
CA VAL A 11 -4.51 -4.06 -6.82
C VAL A 11 -4.15 -2.92 -7.76
N LEU A 12 -5.03 -2.59 -8.70
CA LEU A 12 -4.75 -1.53 -9.67
C LEU A 12 -4.57 -0.17 -9.00
N ASP A 13 -5.36 0.13 -7.98
CA ASP A 13 -5.24 1.39 -7.25
C ASP A 13 -3.88 1.50 -6.56
N VAL A 14 -3.47 0.45 -5.87
CA VAL A 14 -2.19 0.45 -5.16
C VAL A 14 -1.02 0.47 -6.14
N VAL A 15 -1.11 -0.30 -7.23
CA VAL A 15 -0.09 -0.28 -8.28
C VAL A 15 0.06 1.12 -8.85
N ALA A 16 -1.06 1.79 -9.11
CA ALA A 16 -1.04 3.15 -9.65
C ALA A 16 -0.33 4.12 -8.70
N LEU A 17 -0.56 3.97 -7.40
CA LEU A 17 0.13 4.81 -6.41
C LEU A 17 1.63 4.57 -6.42
N LEU A 18 2.05 3.30 -6.45
CA LEU A 18 3.47 2.98 -6.46
C LEU A 18 4.16 3.53 -7.70
N GLU A 19 3.50 3.43 -8.85
CA GLU A 19 4.07 3.92 -10.12
C GLU A 19 4.06 5.44 -10.19
N TYR A 20 2.94 6.04 -9.83
CA TYR A 20 2.79 7.50 -9.94
C TYR A 20 3.79 8.25 -9.05
N TYR A 21 4.01 7.75 -7.86
CA TYR A 21 4.93 8.41 -6.91
C TYR A 21 6.35 7.86 -6.97
N GLY A 22 6.63 6.97 -7.92
CA GLY A 22 7.99 6.53 -8.18
C GLY A 22 8.61 5.71 -7.05
N PHE A 23 7.84 4.82 -6.44
CA PHE A 23 8.38 3.97 -5.39
C PHE A 23 9.49 3.08 -5.92
N GLU A 24 10.55 2.95 -5.12
CA GLU A 24 11.66 2.06 -5.43
C GLU A 24 11.28 0.65 -4.99
N LEU A 25 11.20 -0.26 -5.95
CA LEU A 25 10.81 -1.64 -5.70
C LEU A 25 12.02 -2.57 -5.88
N ASN A 26 11.98 -3.72 -5.21
CA ASN A 26 13.11 -4.65 -5.18
C ASN A 26 13.11 -5.57 -6.41
N ALA A 27 13.35 -5.00 -7.59
CA ALA A 27 13.48 -5.75 -8.84
C ALA A 27 12.23 -6.52 -9.28
N GLU A 28 11.09 -6.28 -8.63
CA GLU A 28 9.82 -6.91 -8.99
C GLU A 28 8.88 -5.86 -9.59
N SER A 29 7.91 -6.32 -10.39
CA SER A 29 6.90 -5.41 -10.91
C SER A 29 5.97 -4.94 -9.78
N PRO A 30 5.39 -3.73 -9.90
CA PRO A 30 4.44 -3.27 -8.89
C PRO A 30 3.29 -4.24 -8.64
N ALA A 31 2.77 -4.85 -9.69
CA ALA A 31 1.68 -5.82 -9.55
C ALA A 31 2.11 -7.04 -8.72
N THR A 32 3.31 -7.55 -8.96
CA THR A 32 3.84 -8.70 -8.21
C THR A 32 3.99 -8.34 -6.74
N VAL A 33 4.51 -7.15 -6.44
CA VAL A 33 4.67 -6.68 -5.07
C VAL A 33 3.31 -6.59 -4.36
N VAL A 34 2.33 -5.97 -4.99
CA VAL A 34 1.01 -5.78 -4.38
C VAL A 34 0.30 -7.12 -4.18
N LEU A 35 0.39 -8.02 -5.15
CA LEU A 35 -0.21 -9.36 -5.00
C LEU A 35 0.42 -10.12 -3.84
N GLY A 36 1.73 -9.99 -3.65
CA GLY A 36 2.40 -10.58 -2.50
C GLY A 36 1.90 -10.02 -1.19
N TRP A 37 1.72 -8.71 -1.12
CA TRP A 37 1.19 -8.07 0.08
C TRP A 37 -0.24 -8.54 0.38
N GLN A 38 -1.05 -8.73 -0.66
CA GLN A 38 -2.43 -9.19 -0.50
C GLN A 38 -2.52 -10.55 0.18
N GLN A 39 -1.52 -11.39 -0.02
CA GLN A 39 -1.50 -12.70 0.62
C GLN A 39 -1.17 -12.64 2.10
N LEU A 40 -0.56 -11.56 2.54
CA LEU A 40 -0.07 -11.42 3.92
C LEU A 40 -0.91 -10.47 4.77
N TYR A 41 -1.58 -9.50 4.15
CA TYR A 41 -2.26 -8.44 4.86
C TYR A 41 -3.65 -8.19 4.28
N PRO A 42 -4.59 -7.66 5.09
CA PRO A 42 -5.90 -7.28 4.57
C PRO A 42 -5.79 -6.27 3.43
N ALA A 43 -6.61 -6.43 2.40
CA ALA A 43 -6.56 -5.56 1.23
C ALA A 43 -6.74 -4.08 1.59
N SER A 44 -7.58 -3.80 2.57
CA SER A 44 -7.83 -2.42 3.01
C SER A 44 -6.61 -1.74 3.61
N TRP A 45 -5.63 -2.50 4.06
CA TRP A 45 -4.42 -1.95 4.65
C TRP A 45 -3.45 -1.42 3.60
N LEU A 46 -3.47 -1.98 2.39
CA LEU A 46 -2.43 -1.75 1.39
C LEU A 46 -2.36 -0.30 0.95
N ARG A 47 -3.50 0.26 0.53
CA ARG A 47 -3.55 1.64 0.09
C ARG A 47 -3.15 2.59 1.23
N THR A 48 -3.69 2.34 2.42
CA THR A 48 -3.41 3.17 3.59
C THR A 48 -1.93 3.13 3.95
N ALA A 49 -1.30 1.96 3.85
CA ALA A 49 0.14 1.83 4.14
C ALA A 49 1.00 2.59 3.13
N VAL A 50 0.63 2.56 1.85
CA VAL A 50 1.36 3.31 0.83
C VAL A 50 1.24 4.81 1.08
N ILE A 51 0.02 5.29 1.41
CA ILE A 51 -0.20 6.70 1.71
C ILE A 51 0.57 7.11 2.97
N GLU A 52 0.61 6.23 3.97
CA GLU A 52 1.39 6.51 5.17
C GLU A 52 2.88 6.64 4.85
N ALA A 53 3.40 5.78 3.97
CA ALA A 53 4.79 5.88 3.54
C ALA A 53 5.04 7.20 2.82
N LEU A 54 4.12 7.61 1.94
CA LEU A 54 4.21 8.91 1.27
C LEU A 54 4.23 10.05 2.29
N TYR A 55 3.37 9.98 3.28
CA TYR A 55 3.29 11.00 4.33
C TYR A 55 4.62 11.13 5.08
N ARG A 56 5.30 10.00 5.28
CA ARG A 56 6.59 9.98 5.95
C ARG A 56 7.76 10.35 5.03
N GLY A 57 7.48 10.57 3.75
CA GLY A 57 8.52 10.86 2.75
C GLY A 57 9.38 9.66 2.42
N ARG A 58 8.87 8.46 2.54
CA ARG A 58 9.61 7.23 2.32
C ARG A 58 9.03 6.48 1.13
N TYR A 59 9.70 6.56 -0.02
CA TYR A 59 9.19 6.03 -1.28
C TYR A 59 9.89 4.73 -1.68
N LYS A 60 9.95 3.76 -0.74
CA LYS A 60 10.59 2.47 -0.97
C LYS A 60 9.66 1.33 -0.56
N GLN A 61 9.75 0.23 -1.30
CA GLN A 61 8.98 -0.98 -0.97
C GLN A 61 9.16 -1.39 0.50
N VAL A 62 10.40 -1.41 0.97
CA VAL A 62 10.71 -1.83 2.33
C VAL A 62 10.02 -0.95 3.37
N SER A 63 9.84 0.33 3.07
CA SER A 63 9.17 1.25 4.00
C SER A 63 7.70 0.91 4.17
N VAL A 64 7.03 0.56 3.05
CA VAL A 64 5.63 0.13 3.11
C VAL A 64 5.53 -1.18 3.90
N GLU A 65 6.45 -2.10 3.65
CA GLU A 65 6.43 -3.40 4.31
C GLU A 65 6.68 -3.28 5.81
N GLU A 66 7.53 -2.36 6.23
CA GLU A 66 7.74 -2.10 7.65
C GLU A 66 6.46 -1.58 8.31
N ILE A 67 5.74 -0.70 7.63
CA ILE A 67 4.47 -0.16 8.13
C ILE A 67 3.45 -1.29 8.29
N LEU A 68 3.28 -2.11 7.24
CA LEU A 68 2.34 -3.22 7.27
C LEU A 68 2.69 -4.20 8.40
N ARG A 69 3.95 -4.51 8.56
CA ARG A 69 4.43 -5.43 9.58
C ARG A 69 4.16 -4.87 10.99
N SER A 70 4.36 -3.59 11.16
CA SER A 70 4.08 -2.92 12.42
C SER A 70 2.60 -2.98 12.77
N TRP A 71 1.73 -2.72 11.79
CA TRP A 71 0.29 -2.79 12.02
C TRP A 71 -0.17 -4.22 12.31
N GLN A 72 0.44 -5.21 11.68
CA GLN A 72 0.13 -6.60 11.95
C GLN A 72 0.49 -6.98 13.39
N LYS A 73 1.63 -6.48 13.86
CA LYS A 73 2.07 -6.73 15.23
C LYS A 73 1.04 -6.20 16.24
N TRP A 74 0.47 -5.03 15.98
CA TRP A 74 -0.52 -4.41 16.86
C TRP A 74 -1.95 -4.79 16.49
N ASN A 75 -2.12 -5.52 15.40
CA ASN A 75 -3.41 -5.96 14.87
C ASN A 75 -4.36 -4.80 14.57
N LYS A 76 -3.82 -3.68 14.15
CA LYS A 76 -4.62 -2.52 13.75
C LYS A 76 -3.80 -1.52 12.95
N ILE A 77 -4.50 -0.75 12.10
CA ILE A 77 -3.92 0.35 11.36
C ILE A 77 -3.57 1.48 12.33
N ARG A 78 -2.37 2.04 12.17
CA ARG A 78 -1.92 3.18 12.96
C ARG A 78 -1.37 4.23 12.00
N GLN A 79 -2.28 4.94 11.34
CA GLN A 79 -1.90 5.97 10.37
C GLN A 79 -1.67 7.32 11.05
N ASN A 80 -0.73 8.09 10.51
CA ASN A 80 -0.44 9.43 10.99
C ASN A 80 -0.93 10.51 10.05
N PHE A 81 -1.19 10.18 8.78
CA PHE A 81 -1.71 11.15 7.83
C PHE A 81 -3.19 11.42 8.11
N ASP A 82 -3.64 12.61 7.72
CA ASP A 82 -5.04 13.01 7.90
C ASP A 82 -5.79 13.06 6.55
N ALA A 83 -7.07 13.41 6.62
CA ALA A 83 -7.91 13.44 5.43
C ALA A 83 -7.43 14.49 4.42
N GLU A 84 -6.84 15.59 4.87
CA GLU A 84 -6.32 16.60 3.97
C GLU A 84 -5.17 16.06 3.14
N PHE A 85 -4.25 15.33 3.78
CA PHE A 85 -3.14 14.72 3.06
C PHE A 85 -3.66 13.69 2.05
N GLU A 86 -4.62 12.88 2.47
CA GLU A 86 -5.19 11.85 1.60
C GLU A 86 -5.82 12.47 0.35
N GLN A 87 -6.43 13.62 0.48
CA GLN A 87 -7.05 14.31 -0.66
C GLN A 87 -6.02 14.80 -1.68
N LEU A 88 -4.78 15.00 -1.28
CA LEU A 88 -3.72 15.40 -2.18
C LEU A 88 -3.22 14.23 -3.04
N ILE A 89 -3.50 13.01 -2.62
CA ILE A 89 -3.10 11.81 -3.32
C ILE A 89 -4.12 11.50 -4.41
#